data_86b08691ed0078fb7df6e2b3896b6a3e
#
_entry.id   86b08691ed0078fb7df6e2b3896b6a3e
#
_cell.length_a   1.000
_cell.length_b   1.000
_cell.length_c   1.000
_cell.angle_alpha   90.00
_cell.angle_beta   90.00
_cell.angle_gamma   90.00
#
_symmetry.space_group_name_H-M   'P 1'
#
loop_
_entity.id
_entity.type
_entity.pdbx_description
1 polymer ?
#
loop_
_entity_poly.entity_id
_entity_poly.type
_entity_poly.pdbx_seq_one_letter_code
_entity_poly.pdbx_strand_id
1 'polypeptide(L)'
;MSDLKPVLWENYEIGQTASFTKTISEEDVMKFAEVTGDYNPIHVNPEYAKTQMFGKQVAHGALSSGLISAVLGFKLFGPGILYGGQTVKFVAPVFFGDTLTAVATVKEKFTKKEGKLKFIICDTIVKNQDDVVVTSGEGTIVFM
;
A
#
# COMPACT_ATOMS: atom_id res chain seq x y z
N MET A 1 10.75 -19.68 13.12
CA MET A 1 10.94 -18.27 13.52
C MET A 1 12.41 -17.93 13.71
N SER A 2 13.21 -18.89 14.16
CA SER A 2 14.66 -18.70 14.35
C SER A 2 15.43 -18.41 13.06
N ASP A 3 14.82 -18.64 11.87
CA ASP A 3 15.51 -18.53 10.59
C ASP A 3 15.19 -17.22 9.84
N LEU A 4 14.54 -16.26 10.50
CA LEU A 4 14.23 -14.98 9.89
C LEU A 4 15.50 -14.14 9.78
N LYS A 5 16.05 -14.07 8.58
CA LYS A 5 17.25 -13.30 8.30
C LYS A 5 16.86 -11.92 7.77
N PRO A 6 17.50 -10.85 8.28
CA PRO A 6 17.27 -9.52 7.76
C PRO A 6 17.66 -9.45 6.29
N VAL A 7 16.84 -8.74 5.51
CA VAL A 7 17.21 -8.40 4.13
C VAL A 7 18.33 -7.34 4.16
N LEU A 8 19.17 -7.34 3.15
CA LEU A 8 20.32 -6.45 3.07
C LEU A 8 20.12 -5.39 1.99
N TRP A 9 20.35 -4.13 2.36
CA TRP A 9 20.25 -2.99 1.45
C TRP A 9 21.08 -3.20 0.18
N GLU A 10 22.25 -3.81 0.30
CA GLU A 10 23.18 -4.05 -0.79
C GLU A 10 22.61 -4.99 -1.87
N ASN A 11 21.62 -5.79 -1.52
CA ASN A 11 21.04 -6.79 -2.43
C ASN A 11 19.93 -6.22 -3.32
N TYR A 12 19.59 -4.94 -3.15
CA TYR A 12 18.52 -4.32 -3.93
C TYR A 12 19.09 -3.41 -5.02
N GLU A 13 18.42 -3.38 -6.16
CA GLU A 13 18.83 -2.59 -7.32
C GLU A 13 17.72 -1.66 -7.77
N ILE A 14 18.11 -0.51 -8.31
CA ILE A 14 17.17 0.42 -8.94
C ILE A 14 16.40 -0.32 -10.03
N GLY A 15 15.08 -0.18 -10.05
CA GLY A 15 14.20 -0.87 -11.00
C GLY A 15 13.65 -2.20 -10.53
N GLN A 16 14.17 -2.75 -9.43
CA GLN A 16 13.63 -3.98 -8.85
C GLN A 16 12.20 -3.75 -8.39
N THR A 17 11.32 -4.72 -8.64
CA THR A 17 9.89 -4.54 -8.41
C THR A 17 9.27 -5.77 -7.76
N ALA A 18 8.16 -5.57 -7.07
CA ALA A 18 7.31 -6.64 -6.57
C ALA A 18 5.85 -6.16 -6.57
N SER A 19 4.93 -7.09 -6.48
CA SER A 19 3.51 -6.77 -6.51
C SER A 19 2.70 -7.70 -5.60
N PHE A 20 1.48 -7.25 -5.30
CA PHE A 20 0.50 -8.01 -4.54
C PHE A 20 -0.89 -7.68 -5.07
N THR A 21 -1.69 -8.70 -5.32
CA THR A 21 -3.05 -8.55 -5.87
C THR A 21 -4.06 -9.09 -4.88
N LYS A 22 -5.13 -8.32 -4.65
CA LYS A 22 -6.21 -8.72 -3.76
C LYS A 22 -7.54 -8.15 -4.26
N THR A 23 -8.57 -8.98 -4.25
CA THR A 23 -9.95 -8.51 -4.46
C THR A 23 -10.48 -7.95 -3.14
N ILE A 24 -11.01 -6.75 -3.19
CA ILE A 24 -11.52 -6.04 -2.01
C ILE A 24 -12.97 -6.38 -1.80
N SER A 25 -13.28 -7.06 -0.71
CA SER A 25 -14.64 -7.45 -0.36
C SER A 25 -15.28 -6.43 0.59
N GLU A 26 -16.61 -6.50 0.71
CA GLU A 26 -17.33 -5.77 1.74
C GLU A 26 -16.78 -6.10 3.14
N GLU A 27 -16.49 -7.38 3.39
CA GLU A 27 -15.93 -7.82 4.66
C GLU A 27 -14.60 -7.15 4.95
N ASP A 28 -13.72 -7.00 3.96
CA ASP A 28 -12.44 -6.32 4.11
C ASP A 28 -12.65 -4.86 4.55
N VAL A 29 -13.60 -4.18 3.94
CA VAL A 29 -13.92 -2.78 4.26
C VAL A 29 -14.47 -2.67 5.69
N MET A 30 -15.34 -3.59 6.10
CA MET A 30 -15.89 -3.58 7.45
C MET A 30 -14.82 -3.88 8.50
N LYS A 31 -13.90 -4.79 8.21
CA LYS A 31 -12.76 -5.08 9.10
C LYS A 31 -11.83 -3.88 9.21
N PHE A 32 -11.60 -3.18 8.10
CA PHE A 32 -10.78 -1.98 8.12
C PHE A 32 -11.43 -0.87 8.95
N ALA A 33 -12.74 -0.66 8.80
CA ALA A 33 -13.48 0.29 9.62
C ALA A 33 -13.37 -0.05 11.10
N GLU A 34 -13.49 -1.32 11.45
CA GLU A 34 -13.41 -1.78 12.83
C GLU A 34 -12.02 -1.53 13.42
N VAL A 35 -10.97 -1.91 12.67
CA VAL A 35 -9.60 -1.83 13.20
C VAL A 35 -9.11 -0.39 13.30
N THR A 36 -9.57 0.51 12.43
CA THR A 36 -9.12 1.90 12.41
C THR A 36 -10.05 2.87 13.11
N GLY A 37 -11.30 2.49 13.26
CA GLY A 37 -12.35 3.39 13.76
C GLY A 37 -12.96 4.29 12.69
N ASP A 38 -12.62 4.09 11.41
CA ASP A 38 -13.15 4.92 10.34
C ASP A 38 -14.48 4.36 9.80
N TYR A 39 -15.56 4.78 10.46
CA TYR A 39 -16.92 4.42 10.09
C TYR A 39 -17.60 5.50 9.24
N ASN A 40 -16.86 6.23 8.42
CA ASN A 40 -17.48 7.22 7.55
C ASN A 40 -18.59 6.53 6.74
N PRO A 41 -19.82 7.08 6.73
CA PRO A 41 -20.95 6.46 6.05
C PRO A 41 -20.75 6.10 4.59
N ILE A 42 -19.85 6.80 3.89
CA ILE A 42 -19.56 6.47 2.48
C ILE A 42 -18.98 5.06 2.33
N HIS A 43 -18.38 4.52 3.39
CA HIS A 43 -17.81 3.18 3.39
C HIS A 43 -18.77 2.14 3.94
N VAL A 44 -19.56 2.49 4.97
CA VAL A 44 -20.28 1.48 5.76
C VAL A 44 -21.80 1.56 5.64
N ASN A 45 -22.35 2.58 4.98
CA ASN A 45 -23.81 2.76 4.89
C ASN A 45 -24.25 2.80 3.43
N PRO A 46 -24.85 1.72 2.90
CA PRO A 46 -25.25 1.67 1.50
C PRO A 46 -26.33 2.69 1.13
N GLU A 47 -27.26 2.99 2.04
CA GLU A 47 -28.32 3.96 1.77
C GLU A 47 -27.77 5.38 1.64
N TYR A 48 -26.81 5.73 2.51
CA TYR A 48 -26.12 7.00 2.41
C TYR A 48 -25.30 7.07 1.12
N ALA A 49 -24.56 6.03 0.79
CA ALA A 49 -23.68 6.01 -0.38
C ALA A 49 -24.45 6.19 -1.69
N LYS A 50 -25.68 5.70 -1.78
CA LYS A 50 -26.55 5.91 -2.95
C LYS A 50 -26.79 7.38 -3.26
N THR A 51 -26.76 8.23 -2.27
CA THR A 51 -27.02 9.68 -2.42
C THR A 51 -25.77 10.46 -2.75
N GLN A 52 -24.60 9.83 -2.75
CA GLN A 52 -23.33 10.52 -2.95
C GLN A 52 -22.82 10.38 -4.39
N MET A 53 -21.72 11.04 -4.69
CA MET A 53 -21.16 11.19 -6.03
C MET A 53 -21.03 9.87 -6.81
N PHE A 54 -20.58 8.80 -6.15
CA PHE A 54 -20.35 7.53 -6.84
C PHE A 54 -21.56 6.60 -6.86
N GLY A 55 -22.63 6.95 -6.13
CA GLY A 55 -23.88 6.16 -6.12
C GLY A 55 -23.82 4.84 -5.40
N LYS A 56 -22.68 4.47 -4.81
CA LYS A 56 -22.46 3.24 -4.05
C LYS A 56 -21.28 3.38 -3.11
N GLN A 57 -21.17 2.42 -2.17
CA GLN A 57 -20.09 2.43 -1.20
C GLN A 57 -18.73 2.29 -1.86
N VAL A 58 -17.76 3.00 -1.32
CA VAL A 58 -16.36 2.93 -1.73
C VAL A 58 -15.51 2.44 -0.57
N ALA A 59 -14.42 1.75 -0.89
CA ALA A 59 -13.44 1.35 0.10
C ALA A 59 -12.64 2.58 0.57
N HIS A 60 -12.10 2.49 1.79
CA HIS A 60 -11.19 3.51 2.32
C HIS A 60 -9.96 3.63 1.42
N GLY A 61 -9.56 4.85 1.11
CA GLY A 61 -8.28 5.07 0.40
C GLY A 61 -7.12 4.47 1.17
N ALA A 62 -7.14 4.60 2.50
CA ALA A 62 -6.11 4.05 3.37
C ALA A 62 -6.01 2.52 3.30
N LEU A 63 -7.07 1.81 2.89
CA LEU A 63 -7.00 0.37 2.68
C LEU A 63 -6.06 0.03 1.51
N SER A 64 -6.13 0.81 0.41
CA SER A 64 -5.21 0.61 -0.71
C SER A 64 -3.75 0.91 -0.29
N SER A 65 -3.55 1.88 0.59
CA SER A 65 -2.23 2.13 1.19
C SER A 65 -1.73 0.92 1.98
N GLY A 66 -2.64 0.19 2.62
CA GLY A 66 -2.32 -1.05 3.33
C GLY A 66 -1.77 -2.12 2.38
N LEU A 67 -2.28 -2.19 1.15
CA LEU A 67 -1.75 -3.13 0.14
C LEU A 67 -0.33 -2.74 -0.28
N ILE A 68 -0.03 -1.45 -0.36
CA ILE A 68 1.32 -0.95 -0.61
C ILE A 68 2.24 -1.40 0.53
N SER A 69 1.79 -1.28 1.77
CA SER A 69 2.54 -1.75 2.93
C SER A 69 2.85 -3.25 2.84
N ALA A 70 1.89 -4.05 2.38
CA ALA A 70 2.09 -5.48 2.19
C ALA A 70 3.18 -5.78 1.14
N VAL A 71 3.20 -5.02 0.05
CA VAL A 71 4.25 -5.17 -0.96
C VAL A 71 5.61 -4.81 -0.38
N LEU A 72 5.71 -3.65 0.27
CA LEU A 72 6.98 -3.16 0.80
C LEU A 72 7.49 -4.03 1.94
N GLY A 73 6.62 -4.38 2.89
CA GLY A 73 7.04 -5.10 4.09
C GLY A 73 7.21 -6.60 3.91
N PHE A 74 6.57 -7.20 2.91
CA PHE A 74 6.49 -8.65 2.80
C PHE A 74 6.88 -9.20 1.44
N LYS A 75 6.53 -8.52 0.34
CA LYS A 75 6.80 -9.03 -1.01
C LYS A 75 8.15 -8.59 -1.56
N LEU A 76 8.48 -7.32 -1.44
CA LEU A 76 9.74 -6.76 -1.95
C LEU A 76 10.84 -6.83 -0.90
N PHE A 77 10.54 -6.38 0.30
CA PHE A 77 11.46 -6.41 1.44
C PHE A 77 10.99 -7.48 2.43
N GLY A 78 11.52 -7.45 3.63
CA GLY A 78 11.19 -8.44 4.65
C GLY A 78 11.78 -8.04 6.00
N PRO A 79 12.22 -9.02 6.80
CA PRO A 79 12.77 -8.70 8.13
C PRO A 79 13.93 -7.72 8.05
N GLY A 80 14.05 -6.85 9.03
CA GLY A 80 15.16 -5.91 9.13
C GLY A 80 14.88 -4.53 8.55
N ILE A 81 13.64 -4.28 8.08
CA ILE A 81 13.29 -2.95 7.58
C ILE A 81 12.15 -2.33 8.39
N LEU A 82 12.06 -1.03 8.29
CA LEU A 82 10.93 -0.26 8.78
C LEU A 82 10.35 0.56 7.64
N TYR A 83 9.02 0.67 7.61
CA TYR A 83 8.34 1.57 6.70
C TYR A 83 8.43 2.98 7.29
N GLY A 84 9.41 3.75 6.81
CA GLY A 84 9.80 5.03 7.42
C GLY A 84 8.96 6.22 6.98
N GLY A 85 8.23 6.11 5.88
CA GLY A 85 7.40 7.20 5.41
C GLY A 85 6.72 6.87 4.10
N GLN A 86 5.67 7.64 3.79
CA GLN A 86 4.99 7.50 2.50
C GLN A 86 4.34 8.82 2.10
N THR A 87 4.19 8.97 0.79
CA THR A 87 3.26 9.92 0.21
C THR A 87 2.25 9.12 -0.59
N VAL A 88 0.97 9.52 -0.54
CA VAL A 88 -0.08 8.87 -1.32
C VAL A 88 -1.06 9.90 -1.84
N LYS A 89 -1.57 9.62 -3.04
CA LYS A 89 -2.70 10.33 -3.63
C LYS A 89 -3.74 9.29 -4.01
N PHE A 90 -4.98 9.56 -3.65
CA PHE A 90 -6.12 8.73 -4.00
C PHE A 90 -6.78 9.35 -5.22
N VAL A 91 -6.55 8.76 -6.39
CA VAL A 91 -6.88 9.39 -7.67
C VAL A 91 -8.13 8.83 -8.32
N ALA A 92 -8.64 7.70 -7.83
CA ALA A 92 -9.90 7.13 -8.30
C ALA A 92 -10.53 6.28 -7.18
N PRO A 93 -11.86 6.12 -7.17
CA PRO A 93 -12.51 5.32 -6.14
C PRO A 93 -12.24 3.83 -6.31
N VAL A 94 -12.30 3.11 -5.20
CA VAL A 94 -12.26 1.64 -5.16
C VAL A 94 -13.63 1.16 -4.71
N PHE A 95 -14.28 0.34 -5.52
CA PHE A 95 -15.57 -0.23 -5.20
C PHE A 95 -15.42 -1.65 -4.65
N PHE A 96 -16.43 -2.09 -3.90
CA PHE A 96 -16.45 -3.47 -3.41
C PHE A 96 -16.46 -4.42 -4.60
N GLY A 97 -15.61 -5.44 -4.54
CA GLY A 97 -15.43 -6.39 -5.64
C GLY A 97 -14.31 -6.03 -6.60
N ASP A 98 -13.74 -4.82 -6.50
CA ASP A 98 -12.58 -4.47 -7.32
C ASP A 98 -11.38 -5.32 -6.94
N THR A 99 -10.61 -5.72 -7.95
CA THR A 99 -9.36 -6.45 -7.75
C THR A 99 -8.21 -5.47 -7.93
N LEU A 100 -7.48 -5.23 -6.85
CA LEU A 100 -6.39 -4.27 -6.82
C LEU A 100 -5.04 -4.97 -6.91
N THR A 101 -4.15 -4.40 -7.72
CA THR A 101 -2.75 -4.82 -7.78
C THR A 101 -1.88 -3.65 -7.35
N ALA A 102 -1.18 -3.82 -6.23
CA ALA A 102 -0.21 -2.86 -5.72
C ALA A 102 1.17 -3.26 -6.23
N VAL A 103 1.91 -2.29 -6.75
CA VAL A 103 3.26 -2.50 -7.28
C VAL A 103 4.20 -1.49 -6.64
N ALA A 104 5.35 -1.95 -6.19
CA ALA A 104 6.44 -1.10 -5.71
C ALA A 104 7.67 -1.33 -6.56
N THR A 105 8.35 -0.26 -6.93
CA THR A 105 9.56 -0.30 -7.75
C THR A 105 10.65 0.52 -7.08
N VAL A 106 11.83 -0.05 -6.89
CA VAL A 106 12.97 0.66 -6.29
C VAL A 106 13.37 1.80 -7.21
N LYS A 107 13.30 3.02 -6.67
CA LYS A 107 13.58 4.27 -7.39
C LYS A 107 14.92 4.87 -7.01
N GLU A 108 15.23 4.87 -5.73
CA GLU A 108 16.42 5.51 -5.17
C GLU A 108 17.00 4.69 -4.04
N LYS A 109 18.33 4.71 -3.95
CA LYS A 109 19.05 4.13 -2.82
C LYS A 109 20.05 5.18 -2.32
N PHE A 110 20.09 5.40 -1.02
CA PHE A 110 21.04 6.35 -0.45
C PHE A 110 21.34 6.01 1.01
N THR A 111 22.39 6.63 1.53
CA THR A 111 22.78 6.46 2.92
C THR A 111 22.92 7.84 3.56
N LYS A 112 22.83 7.86 4.90
CA LYS A 112 23.07 9.04 5.71
C LYS A 112 23.99 8.65 6.87
N LYS A 113 24.53 9.65 7.59
CA LYS A 113 25.38 9.44 8.76
C LYS A 113 26.55 8.49 8.46
N GLU A 114 27.25 8.77 7.36
CA GLU A 114 28.44 8.00 6.95
C GLU A 114 28.15 6.52 6.74
N GLY A 115 26.98 6.22 6.16
CA GLY A 115 26.55 4.86 5.85
C GLY A 115 25.87 4.11 6.99
N LYS A 116 25.68 4.74 8.14
CA LYS A 116 25.01 4.11 9.29
C LYS A 116 23.52 3.96 9.10
N LEU A 117 22.90 4.86 8.32
CA LEU A 117 21.50 4.79 7.97
C LEU A 117 21.38 4.54 6.48
N LYS A 118 20.65 3.50 6.12
CA LYS A 118 20.47 3.09 4.73
C LYS A 118 19.00 3.15 4.36
N PHE A 119 18.71 3.77 3.21
CA PHE A 119 17.34 4.04 2.76
C PHE A 119 17.12 3.55 1.35
N ILE A 120 15.89 3.13 1.08
CA ILE A 120 15.40 2.92 -0.28
C ILE A 120 14.09 3.68 -0.43
N ILE A 121 13.94 4.41 -1.52
CA ILE A 121 12.66 5.01 -1.92
C ILE A 121 12.10 4.19 -3.06
N CYS A 122 10.83 3.81 -2.96
CA CYS A 122 10.10 3.10 -4.00
C CYS A 122 8.99 3.96 -4.57
N ASP A 123 8.81 3.92 -5.88
CA ASP A 123 7.55 4.36 -6.47
C ASP A 123 6.50 3.30 -6.16
N THR A 124 5.30 3.74 -5.83
CA THR A 124 4.19 2.85 -5.50
C THR A 124 2.96 3.21 -6.31
N ILE A 125 2.26 2.21 -6.79
CA ILE A 125 1.06 2.39 -7.58
C ILE A 125 0.08 1.26 -7.26
N VAL A 126 -1.21 1.58 -7.22
CA VAL A 126 -2.26 0.57 -7.10
C VAL A 126 -3.23 0.76 -8.26
N LYS A 127 -3.50 -0.30 -8.98
CA LYS A 127 -4.44 -0.31 -10.10
C LYS A 127 -5.58 -1.28 -9.85
N ASN A 128 -6.75 -0.98 -10.41
CA ASN A 128 -7.87 -1.90 -10.39
C ASN A 128 -7.81 -2.89 -11.58
N GLN A 129 -8.83 -3.74 -11.73
CA GLN A 129 -8.92 -4.75 -12.79
C GLN A 129 -8.98 -4.17 -14.20
N ASP A 130 -9.36 -2.91 -14.33
CA ASP A 130 -9.42 -2.20 -15.63
C ASP A 130 -8.14 -1.41 -15.91
N ASP A 131 -7.08 -1.70 -15.16
CA ASP A 131 -5.79 -1.02 -15.26
C ASP A 131 -5.85 0.48 -14.94
N VAL A 132 -6.87 0.90 -14.22
CA VAL A 132 -7.02 2.29 -13.77
C VAL A 132 -6.24 2.47 -12.47
N VAL A 133 -5.40 3.49 -12.44
CA VAL A 133 -4.66 3.85 -11.22
C VAL A 133 -5.64 4.42 -10.20
N VAL A 134 -5.70 3.81 -9.04
CA VAL A 134 -6.55 4.27 -7.93
C VAL A 134 -5.75 4.98 -6.85
N THR A 135 -4.49 4.61 -6.67
CA THR A 135 -3.59 5.20 -5.66
C THR A 135 -2.18 5.26 -6.22
N SER A 136 -1.47 6.35 -5.96
CA SER A 136 -0.08 6.51 -6.37
C SER A 136 0.70 7.26 -5.29
N GLY A 137 2.01 7.09 -5.29
CA GLY A 137 2.89 7.79 -4.35
C GLY A 137 4.28 7.19 -4.26
N GLU A 138 4.91 7.39 -3.11
CA GLU A 138 6.24 6.87 -2.82
C GLU A 138 6.28 6.31 -1.41
N GLY A 139 7.09 5.28 -1.21
CA GLY A 139 7.37 4.72 0.09
C GLY A 139 8.85 4.81 0.42
N THR A 140 9.18 5.15 1.65
CA THR A 140 10.55 5.21 2.15
C THR A 140 10.79 4.04 3.09
N ILE A 141 11.80 3.25 2.79
CA ILE A 141 12.21 2.08 3.58
C ILE A 141 13.53 2.41 4.28
N VAL A 142 13.57 2.11 5.57
CA VAL A 142 14.77 2.28 6.40
C VAL A 142 15.28 0.91 6.77
N PHE A 143 16.55 0.65 6.53
CA PHE A 143 17.19 -0.61 6.92
C PHE A 143 17.78 -0.46 8.33
N MET A 144 17.44 -1.40 9.19
CA MET A 144 17.94 -1.44 10.57
C MET A 144 19.29 -2.11 10.67
#